data_f665fd13ef612e445005f8eff440cd0d
#
_entry.id   f665fd13ef612e445005f8eff440cd0d
#
_cell.length_a   1.000
_cell.length_b   1.000
_cell.length_c   1.000
_cell.angle_alpha   90.00
_cell.angle_beta   90.00
_cell.angle_gamma   90.00
#
_symmetry.space_group_name_H-M   'P 1'
#
loop_
_entity.id
_entity.type
_entity.pdbx_description
1 polymer ?
#
loop_
_entity_poly.entity_id
_entity_poly.type
_entity_poly.pdbx_seq_one_letter_code
_entity_poly.pdbx_strand_id
1 'polypeptide(L)'
;YGAGVVYTEFVSANGIIRENQKTLDMIKFENSERPIGVQIFGEDPEILGKSAKYIYKNFKPDIIDINYGCPVPKVTKKGAGSAALKDLCRMEDCTRSVIENVPEIPVTIKMRAGWDQNNIISENAGVMLESIGVKAITLHARTTKQLFSGSANWNHIKELKDSVNIPIIGNGDVTNVATYSLMINETNCDAVMIGRGALGNPWIF
;
A
#
# COMPACT_ATOMS: atom_id res chain seq x y z
N TYR A 1 -13.59 -16.60 -0.05
CA TYR A 1 -12.47 -17.53 -0.18
C TYR A 1 -11.48 -17.45 1.00
N GLY A 2 -11.71 -16.61 2.03
CA GLY A 2 -10.91 -16.63 3.25
C GLY A 2 -9.89 -15.49 3.40
N ALA A 3 -9.83 -14.54 2.46
CA ALA A 3 -9.00 -13.36 2.63
C ALA A 3 -9.43 -12.57 3.88
N GLY A 4 -8.50 -12.29 4.80
CA GLY A 4 -8.81 -11.59 6.05
C GLY A 4 -9.07 -10.09 5.86
N VAL A 5 -8.49 -9.48 4.83
CA VAL A 5 -8.70 -8.07 4.40
C VAL A 5 -8.61 -8.02 2.89
N VAL A 6 -9.48 -7.23 2.27
CA VAL A 6 -9.42 -6.96 0.82
C VAL A 6 -9.27 -5.45 0.56
N TYR A 7 -8.78 -5.12 -0.62
CA TYR A 7 -8.58 -3.72 -1.03
C TYR A 7 -9.24 -3.46 -2.38
N THR A 8 -9.78 -2.25 -2.54
CA THR A 8 -10.26 -1.80 -3.86
C THR A 8 -9.09 -1.64 -4.85
N GLU A 9 -9.42 -1.45 -6.12
CA GLU A 9 -8.46 -0.88 -7.07
C GLU A 9 -7.98 0.49 -6.56
N PHE A 10 -6.70 0.83 -6.84
CA PHE A 10 -6.15 2.11 -6.43
C PHE A 10 -6.67 3.25 -7.31
N VAL A 11 -7.17 4.30 -6.68
CA VAL A 11 -7.79 5.43 -7.37
C VAL A 11 -7.04 6.75 -7.15
N SER A 12 -7.12 7.63 -8.14
CA SER A 12 -6.50 8.95 -8.06
C SER A 12 -7.24 9.86 -7.08
N ALA A 13 -6.53 10.44 -6.11
CA ALA A 13 -7.06 11.46 -5.21
C ALA A 13 -7.67 12.64 -5.97
N ASN A 14 -7.03 13.10 -7.04
CA ASN A 14 -7.58 14.11 -7.95
C ASN A 14 -8.91 13.68 -8.60
N GLY A 15 -9.06 12.38 -8.92
CA GLY A 15 -10.31 11.84 -9.46
C GLY A 15 -11.45 11.86 -8.45
N ILE A 16 -11.14 11.58 -7.18
CA ILE A 16 -12.11 11.65 -6.07
C ILE A 16 -12.57 13.10 -5.85
N ILE A 17 -11.63 14.05 -5.73
CA ILE A 17 -11.97 15.47 -5.49
C ILE A 17 -12.77 16.10 -6.62
N ARG A 18 -12.57 15.62 -7.85
CA ARG A 18 -13.37 16.04 -9.02
C ARG A 18 -14.68 15.26 -9.17
N GLU A 19 -15.01 14.42 -8.23
CA GLU A 19 -16.20 13.56 -8.24
C GLU A 19 -16.37 12.79 -9.57
N ASN A 20 -15.24 12.34 -10.13
CA ASN A 20 -15.26 11.57 -11.37
C ASN A 20 -15.99 10.25 -11.15
N GLN A 21 -17.14 10.06 -11.83
CA GLN A 21 -18.02 8.92 -11.61
C GLN A 21 -17.30 7.57 -11.78
N LYS A 22 -16.43 7.42 -12.79
CA LYS A 22 -15.66 6.18 -12.99
C LYS A 22 -14.73 5.90 -11.81
N THR A 23 -14.13 6.94 -11.23
CA THR A 23 -13.27 6.81 -10.06
C THR A 23 -14.07 6.41 -8.82
N LEU A 24 -15.26 7.02 -8.63
CA LEU A 24 -16.15 6.71 -7.52
C LEU A 24 -16.73 5.29 -7.63
N ASP A 25 -17.04 4.84 -8.85
CA ASP A 25 -17.54 3.48 -9.07
C ASP A 25 -16.49 2.40 -8.73
N MET A 26 -15.20 2.70 -8.89
CA MET A 26 -14.10 1.76 -8.56
C MET A 26 -13.89 1.52 -7.05
N ILE A 27 -14.45 2.37 -6.21
CA ILE A 27 -14.31 2.25 -4.75
C ILE A 27 -15.63 1.87 -4.05
N LYS A 28 -16.65 1.54 -4.82
CA LYS A 28 -17.89 0.97 -4.27
C LYS A 28 -17.63 -0.46 -3.80
N PHE A 29 -18.21 -0.82 -2.69
CA PHE A 29 -18.13 -2.14 -2.11
C PHE A 29 -19.40 -2.49 -1.33
N GLU A 30 -19.60 -3.77 -1.06
CA GLU A 30 -20.70 -4.28 -0.26
C GLU A 30 -20.21 -4.67 1.16
N ASN A 31 -21.14 -4.73 2.12
CA ASN A 31 -20.81 -5.11 3.49
C ASN A 31 -20.23 -6.53 3.62
N SER A 32 -20.53 -7.40 2.67
CA SER A 32 -19.97 -8.76 2.59
C SER A 32 -18.46 -8.80 2.29
N GLU A 33 -17.89 -7.68 1.78
CA GLU A 33 -16.48 -7.56 1.44
C GLU A 33 -15.62 -7.04 2.61
N ARG A 34 -16.26 -6.69 3.75
CA ARG A 34 -15.53 -6.18 4.92
C ARG A 34 -14.79 -7.29 5.66
N PRO A 35 -13.62 -6.97 6.27
CA PRO A 35 -12.98 -5.65 6.30
C PRO A 35 -12.33 -5.27 4.97
N ILE A 36 -12.58 -4.03 4.53
CA ILE A 36 -12.11 -3.53 3.22
C ILE A 36 -11.35 -2.20 3.34
N GLY A 37 -10.21 -2.15 2.65
CA GLY A 37 -9.44 -0.92 2.48
C GLY A 37 -9.70 -0.24 1.14
N VAL A 38 -9.87 1.08 1.15
CA VAL A 38 -9.87 1.88 -0.08
C VAL A 38 -8.47 2.41 -0.33
N GLN A 39 -7.89 2.06 -1.48
CA GLN A 39 -6.53 2.47 -1.83
C GLN A 39 -6.53 3.72 -2.73
N ILE A 40 -5.80 4.76 -2.30
CA ILE A 40 -5.66 6.02 -3.03
C ILE A 40 -4.20 6.29 -3.43
N PHE A 41 -4.00 7.10 -4.46
CA PHE A 41 -2.69 7.64 -4.82
C PHE A 41 -2.77 9.11 -5.23
N GLY A 42 -1.71 9.82 -4.98
CA GLY A 42 -1.56 11.23 -5.33
C GLY A 42 -0.16 11.74 -4.98
N GLU A 43 0.13 12.96 -5.38
CA GLU A 43 1.39 13.64 -5.15
C GLU A 43 1.24 14.92 -4.31
N ASP A 44 0.01 15.36 -4.08
CA ASP A 44 -0.31 16.58 -3.35
C ASP A 44 -0.92 16.24 -1.98
N PRO A 45 -0.31 16.69 -0.86
CA PRO A 45 -0.77 16.39 0.49
C PRO A 45 -2.20 16.86 0.75
N GLU A 46 -2.55 18.09 0.32
CA GLU A 46 -3.87 18.66 0.56
C GLU A 46 -4.96 17.87 -0.18
N ILE A 47 -4.71 17.52 -1.44
CA ILE A 47 -5.63 16.74 -2.26
C ILE A 47 -5.79 15.32 -1.71
N LEU A 48 -4.69 14.68 -1.26
CA LEU A 48 -4.74 13.36 -0.63
C LEU A 48 -5.58 13.38 0.65
N GLY A 49 -5.32 14.32 1.55
CA GLY A 49 -6.09 14.47 2.80
C GLY A 49 -7.57 14.72 2.55
N LYS A 50 -7.91 15.66 1.65
CA LYS A 50 -9.30 15.92 1.27
C LYS A 50 -9.99 14.70 0.64
N SER A 51 -9.27 13.95 -0.21
CA SER A 51 -9.83 12.75 -0.83
C SER A 51 -10.11 11.66 0.19
N ALA A 52 -9.20 11.43 1.14
CA ALA A 52 -9.40 10.48 2.23
C ALA A 52 -10.62 10.84 3.07
N LYS A 53 -10.77 12.10 3.44
CA LYS A 53 -11.94 12.63 4.17
C LYS A 53 -13.25 12.43 3.39
N TYR A 54 -13.23 12.70 2.08
CA TYR A 54 -14.39 12.47 1.20
C TYR A 54 -14.78 10.99 1.18
N ILE A 55 -13.80 10.09 1.00
CA ILE A 55 -14.01 8.65 0.97
C ILE A 55 -14.57 8.17 2.32
N TYR A 56 -13.95 8.57 3.43
CA TYR A 56 -14.43 8.17 4.76
C TYR A 56 -15.87 8.62 5.01
N LYS A 57 -16.20 9.87 4.69
CA LYS A 57 -17.54 10.42 4.91
C LYS A 57 -18.63 9.73 4.09
N ASN A 58 -18.34 9.39 2.82
CA ASN A 58 -19.36 8.92 1.87
C ASN A 58 -19.41 7.40 1.72
N PHE A 59 -18.29 6.69 1.91
CA PHE A 59 -18.19 5.23 1.70
C PHE A 59 -17.92 4.45 2.99
N LYS A 60 -17.32 5.08 4.01
CA LYS A 60 -17.02 4.47 5.31
C LYS A 60 -16.29 3.12 5.21
N PRO A 61 -15.12 3.07 4.52
CA PRO A 61 -14.30 1.87 4.51
C PRO A 61 -13.72 1.60 5.91
N ASP A 62 -13.16 0.40 6.10
CA ASP A 62 -12.50 0.04 7.35
C ASP A 62 -11.06 0.56 7.42
N ILE A 63 -10.43 0.81 6.26
CA ILE A 63 -9.04 1.25 6.11
C ILE A 63 -8.94 2.26 4.95
N ILE A 64 -8.11 3.30 5.12
CA ILE A 64 -7.56 4.07 3.98
C ILE A 64 -6.13 3.62 3.76
N ASP A 65 -5.81 3.18 2.54
CA ASP A 65 -4.47 2.75 2.15
C ASP A 65 -3.87 3.70 1.12
N ILE A 66 -2.59 4.05 1.26
CA ILE A 66 -1.90 4.93 0.32
C ILE A 66 -0.94 4.10 -0.55
N ASN A 67 -1.06 4.25 -1.87
CA ASN A 67 -0.22 3.55 -2.83
C ASN A 67 1.07 4.31 -3.13
N TYR A 68 2.18 3.79 -2.61
CA TYR A 68 3.56 4.20 -2.96
C TYR A 68 4.32 3.09 -3.71
N GLY A 69 3.58 2.21 -4.40
CA GLY A 69 4.18 1.07 -5.11
C GLY A 69 3.94 1.04 -6.62
N CYS A 70 2.99 1.80 -7.16
CA CYS A 70 2.66 1.77 -8.58
C CYS A 70 3.80 2.33 -9.43
N PRO A 71 4.41 1.52 -10.35
CA PRO A 71 5.53 1.95 -11.17
C PRO A 71 5.12 2.55 -12.52
N VAL A 72 3.82 2.62 -12.81
CA VAL A 72 3.31 3.01 -14.13
C VAL A 72 3.69 4.46 -14.45
N PRO A 73 4.27 4.74 -15.65
CA PRO A 73 4.74 6.09 -16.01
C PRO A 73 3.69 7.20 -15.90
N LYS A 74 2.41 6.89 -16.16
CA LYS A 74 1.29 7.83 -16.01
C LYS A 74 1.11 8.32 -14.57
N VAL A 75 1.52 7.51 -13.59
CA VAL A 75 1.47 7.83 -12.15
C VAL A 75 2.79 8.46 -11.71
N THR A 76 3.92 7.81 -12.03
CA THR A 76 5.24 8.21 -11.53
C THR A 76 5.75 9.53 -12.10
N LYS A 77 5.39 9.89 -13.34
CA LYS A 77 5.73 11.20 -13.94
C LYS A 77 5.17 12.39 -13.16
N LYS A 78 4.13 12.19 -12.37
CA LYS A 78 3.52 13.21 -11.52
C LYS A 78 4.09 13.25 -10.10
N GLY A 79 4.99 12.35 -9.75
CA GLY A 79 5.53 12.22 -8.40
C GLY A 79 4.75 11.27 -7.49
N ALA A 80 3.65 10.68 -7.98
CA ALA A 80 2.80 9.75 -7.22
C ALA A 80 3.27 8.29 -7.34
N GLY A 81 2.62 7.40 -6.60
CA GLY A 81 2.94 5.97 -6.57
C GLY A 81 4.38 5.74 -6.13
N SER A 82 5.11 4.88 -6.82
CA SER A 82 6.49 4.56 -6.45
C SER A 82 7.50 5.70 -6.66
N ALA A 83 7.11 6.81 -7.32
CA ALA A 83 7.98 7.98 -7.41
C ALA A 83 8.14 8.71 -6.06
N ALA A 84 7.18 8.58 -5.15
CA ALA A 84 7.27 9.10 -3.77
C ALA A 84 8.46 8.52 -3.00
N LEU A 85 8.94 7.31 -3.36
CA LEU A 85 10.11 6.69 -2.74
C LEU A 85 11.43 7.44 -2.98
N LYS A 86 11.44 8.45 -3.83
CA LYS A 86 12.60 9.33 -4.08
C LYS A 86 12.66 10.53 -3.15
N ASP A 87 11.56 10.85 -2.45
CA ASP A 87 11.42 12.03 -1.62
C ASP A 87 10.59 11.65 -0.37
N LEU A 88 11.32 11.24 0.68
CA LEU A 88 10.69 10.82 1.94
C LEU A 88 9.99 11.98 2.65
N CYS A 89 10.47 13.22 2.51
CA CYS A 89 9.81 14.39 3.10
C CYS A 89 8.41 14.58 2.48
N ARG A 90 8.34 14.49 1.14
CA ARG A 90 7.06 14.58 0.43
C ARG A 90 6.13 13.42 0.77
N MET A 91 6.68 12.21 0.91
CA MET A 91 5.94 11.02 1.32
C MET A 91 5.36 11.19 2.73
N GLU A 92 6.14 11.76 3.65
CA GLU A 92 5.71 12.10 5.01
C GLU A 92 4.56 13.09 5.00
N ASP A 93 4.71 14.22 4.31
CA ASP A 93 3.68 15.27 4.22
C ASP A 93 2.36 14.73 3.68
N CYS A 94 2.42 13.94 2.61
CA CYS A 94 1.26 13.28 2.00
C CYS A 94 0.56 12.33 2.99
N THR A 95 1.33 11.50 3.69
CA THR A 95 0.79 10.51 4.63
C THR A 95 0.21 11.19 5.86
N ARG A 96 0.90 12.18 6.43
CA ARG A 96 0.44 12.96 7.58
C ARG A 96 -0.89 13.65 7.28
N SER A 97 -1.00 14.28 6.10
CA SER A 97 -2.26 14.93 5.69
C SER A 97 -3.42 13.95 5.62
N VAL A 98 -3.21 12.70 5.17
CA VAL A 98 -4.26 11.68 5.18
C VAL A 98 -4.65 11.33 6.61
N ILE A 99 -3.68 11.03 7.49
CA ILE A 99 -3.93 10.64 8.89
C ILE A 99 -4.73 11.73 9.62
N GLU A 100 -4.35 12.99 9.45
CA GLU A 100 -5.03 14.14 10.09
C GLU A 100 -6.48 14.34 9.60
N ASN A 101 -6.78 13.93 8.38
CA ASN A 101 -8.12 14.09 7.79
C ASN A 101 -9.07 12.91 8.08
N VAL A 102 -8.55 11.77 8.55
CA VAL A 102 -9.34 10.57 8.90
C VAL A 102 -8.86 9.90 10.19
N PRO A 103 -8.84 10.65 11.31
CA PRO A 103 -8.31 10.13 12.59
C PRO A 103 -9.10 8.95 13.16
N GLU A 104 -10.31 8.72 12.65
CA GLU A 104 -11.24 7.70 13.15
C GLU A 104 -10.94 6.29 12.63
N ILE A 105 -10.18 6.16 11.54
CA ILE A 105 -9.88 4.86 10.93
C ILE A 105 -8.39 4.69 10.67
N PRO A 106 -7.88 3.43 10.62
CA PRO A 106 -6.48 3.18 10.34
C PRO A 106 -6.08 3.63 8.93
N VAL A 107 -4.92 4.29 8.86
CA VAL A 107 -4.22 4.56 7.60
C VAL A 107 -3.07 3.58 7.45
N THR A 108 -3.02 2.90 6.31
CA THR A 108 -1.98 1.94 5.94
C THR A 108 -1.25 2.36 4.67
N ILE A 109 -0.11 1.75 4.42
CA ILE A 109 0.73 2.08 3.27
C ILE A 109 1.03 0.81 2.49
N LYS A 110 0.94 0.90 1.14
CA LYS A 110 1.52 -0.12 0.27
C LYS A 110 2.63 0.46 -0.57
N MET A 111 3.87 -0.05 -0.39
CA MET A 111 5.06 0.49 -1.05
C MET A 111 5.94 -0.59 -1.67
N ARG A 112 6.97 -0.16 -2.43
CA ARG A 112 8.09 -0.99 -2.88
C ARG A 112 9.33 -0.75 -2.01
N ALA A 113 10.36 -1.62 -2.14
CA ALA A 113 11.58 -1.53 -1.35
C ALA A 113 12.39 -0.25 -1.62
N GLY A 114 12.24 0.34 -2.78
CA GLY A 114 12.92 1.56 -3.17
C GLY A 114 12.75 1.86 -4.67
N TRP A 115 13.44 2.89 -5.16
CA TRP A 115 13.41 3.26 -6.57
C TRP A 115 14.19 2.28 -7.45
N ASP A 116 15.42 1.97 -7.07
CA ASP A 116 16.29 0.98 -7.71
C ASP A 116 17.23 0.35 -6.67
N GLN A 117 18.12 -0.54 -7.10
CA GLN A 117 19.00 -1.30 -6.20
C GLN A 117 19.98 -0.44 -5.37
N ASN A 118 20.31 0.77 -5.88
CA ASN A 118 21.16 1.70 -5.16
C ASN A 118 20.40 2.64 -4.22
N ASN A 119 19.07 2.60 -4.29
CA ASN A 119 18.16 3.47 -3.55
C ASN A 119 17.05 2.62 -2.89
N ILE A 120 17.47 1.69 -2.03
CA ILE A 120 16.58 0.95 -1.13
C ILE A 120 16.32 1.84 0.09
N ILE A 121 15.06 2.06 0.43
CA ILE A 121 14.66 3.01 1.48
C ILE A 121 13.61 2.43 2.43
N SER A 122 13.25 1.15 2.28
CA SER A 122 12.12 0.53 2.99
C SER A 122 12.20 0.69 4.50
N GLU A 123 13.39 0.49 5.11
CA GLU A 123 13.60 0.66 6.56
C GLU A 123 13.41 2.11 7.00
N ASN A 124 14.12 3.05 6.35
CA ASN A 124 14.01 4.47 6.71
C ASN A 124 12.58 5.00 6.52
N ALA A 125 11.92 4.59 5.43
CA ALA A 125 10.53 4.91 5.20
C ALA A 125 9.62 4.31 6.28
N GLY A 126 9.87 3.06 6.67
CA GLY A 126 9.09 2.38 7.71
C GLY A 126 9.15 3.11 9.06
N VAL A 127 10.34 3.43 9.52
CA VAL A 127 10.56 4.17 10.79
C VAL A 127 9.87 5.53 10.76
N MET A 128 10.01 6.28 9.66
CA MET A 128 9.34 7.56 9.48
C MET A 128 7.81 7.38 9.50
N LEU A 129 7.26 6.44 8.73
CA LEU A 129 5.83 6.18 8.63
C LEU A 129 5.21 5.73 9.98
N GLU A 130 5.90 4.87 10.74
CA GLU A 130 5.48 4.50 12.08
C GLU A 130 5.43 5.73 13.01
N SER A 131 6.46 6.57 12.97
CA SER A 131 6.56 7.76 13.84
C SER A 131 5.42 8.76 13.64
N ILE A 132 4.84 8.82 12.45
CA ILE A 132 3.70 9.70 12.13
C ILE A 132 2.34 9.04 12.31
N GLY A 133 2.29 7.75 12.71
CA GLY A 133 1.07 7.08 13.12
C GLY A 133 0.42 6.14 12.10
N VAL A 134 1.15 5.74 11.04
CA VAL A 134 0.74 4.65 10.13
C VAL A 134 0.49 3.37 10.93
N LYS A 135 -0.55 2.60 10.58
CA LYS A 135 -0.98 1.43 11.35
C LYS A 135 -0.50 0.09 10.80
N ALA A 136 -0.13 0.02 9.54
CA ALA A 136 0.53 -1.15 8.93
C ALA A 136 1.20 -0.77 7.62
N ILE A 137 2.21 -1.54 7.21
CA ILE A 137 2.90 -1.34 5.93
C ILE A 137 2.90 -2.66 5.16
N THR A 138 2.42 -2.61 3.92
CA THR A 138 2.60 -3.69 2.94
C THR A 138 3.82 -3.40 2.08
N LEU A 139 4.84 -4.26 2.15
CA LEU A 139 6.05 -4.12 1.36
C LEU A 139 6.08 -5.12 0.20
N HIS A 140 5.99 -4.61 -1.05
CA HIS A 140 6.39 -5.39 -2.22
C HIS A 140 7.92 -5.37 -2.33
N ALA A 141 8.55 -6.51 -2.10
CA ALA A 141 10.00 -6.67 -2.00
C ALA A 141 10.74 -6.62 -3.35
N ARG A 142 10.35 -5.70 -4.20
CA ARG A 142 11.00 -5.30 -5.48
C ARG A 142 11.16 -3.80 -5.54
N THR A 143 12.15 -3.33 -6.30
CA THR A 143 12.31 -1.90 -6.59
C THR A 143 11.35 -1.45 -7.71
N THR A 144 11.20 -0.12 -7.86
CA THR A 144 10.40 0.45 -8.94
C THR A 144 10.94 0.07 -10.32
N LYS A 145 12.26 0.20 -10.52
CA LYS A 145 12.91 -0.15 -11.79
C LYS A 145 12.87 -1.63 -12.12
N GLN A 146 12.79 -2.48 -11.11
CA GLN A 146 12.67 -3.93 -11.27
C GLN A 146 11.32 -4.33 -11.90
N LEU A 147 10.29 -3.54 -11.72
CA LEU A 147 8.91 -3.88 -12.14
C LEU A 147 8.49 -5.26 -11.58
N PHE A 148 8.53 -6.29 -12.41
CA PHE A 148 8.22 -7.68 -12.07
C PHE A 148 9.34 -8.65 -12.47
N SER A 149 10.49 -8.13 -12.94
CA SER A 149 11.62 -8.96 -13.32
C SER A 149 12.35 -9.54 -12.10
N GLY A 150 13.01 -10.66 -12.31
CA GLY A 150 13.74 -11.39 -11.27
C GLY A 150 12.83 -11.83 -10.12
N SER A 151 13.41 -12.13 -8.97
CA SER A 151 12.71 -12.51 -7.75
C SER A 151 12.52 -11.32 -6.81
N ALA A 152 11.47 -11.34 -6.01
CA ALA A 152 11.29 -10.43 -4.89
C ALA A 152 12.35 -10.76 -3.82
N ASN A 153 13.08 -9.76 -3.36
CA ASN A 153 14.08 -9.94 -2.30
C ASN A 153 13.43 -9.81 -0.93
N TRP A 154 13.01 -10.92 -0.36
CA TRP A 154 12.29 -10.95 0.92
C TRP A 154 13.13 -10.46 2.12
N ASN A 155 14.47 -10.35 2.00
CA ASN A 155 15.27 -9.72 3.03
C ASN A 155 14.83 -8.29 3.35
N HIS A 156 14.33 -7.54 2.35
CA HIS A 156 13.80 -6.19 2.61
C HIS A 156 12.54 -6.20 3.48
N ILE A 157 11.74 -7.28 3.43
CA ILE A 157 10.58 -7.44 4.33
C ILE A 157 11.07 -7.68 5.75
N LYS A 158 12.07 -8.57 5.90
CA LYS A 158 12.67 -8.88 7.18
C LYS A 158 13.32 -7.65 7.82
N GLU A 159 14.17 -6.94 7.07
CA GLU A 159 14.84 -5.71 7.51
C GLU A 159 13.81 -4.65 7.97
N LEU A 160 12.76 -4.45 7.21
CA LEU A 160 11.67 -3.56 7.60
C LEU A 160 10.96 -4.05 8.88
N LYS A 161 10.66 -5.35 8.97
CA LYS A 161 10.01 -5.93 10.17
C LYS A 161 10.85 -5.76 11.41
N ASP A 162 12.15 -5.91 11.29
CA ASP A 162 13.10 -5.75 12.42
C ASP A 162 13.26 -4.26 12.83
N SER A 163 12.88 -3.30 11.95
CA SER A 163 13.07 -1.85 12.18
C SER A 163 11.85 -1.14 12.78
N VAL A 164 10.67 -1.77 12.81
CA VAL A 164 9.42 -1.16 13.27
C VAL A 164 8.59 -2.11 14.13
N ASN A 165 7.66 -1.55 14.93
CA ASN A 165 6.76 -2.32 15.79
C ASN A 165 5.36 -2.51 15.19
N ILE A 166 5.00 -1.72 14.18
CA ILE A 166 3.71 -1.86 13.49
C ILE A 166 3.68 -3.12 12.61
N PRO A 167 2.50 -3.69 12.32
CA PRO A 167 2.36 -4.84 11.45
C PRO A 167 2.97 -4.62 10.06
N ILE A 168 3.77 -5.60 9.62
CA ILE A 168 4.36 -5.65 8.29
C ILE A 168 3.70 -6.78 7.50
N ILE A 169 3.21 -6.45 6.31
CA ILE A 169 2.55 -7.37 5.39
C ILE A 169 3.50 -7.62 4.22
N GLY A 170 4.02 -8.86 4.13
CA GLY A 170 4.93 -9.26 3.05
C GLY A 170 4.19 -9.40 1.72
N ASN A 171 4.80 -8.97 0.63
CA ASN A 171 4.25 -9.11 -0.72
C ASN A 171 5.34 -9.38 -1.75
N GLY A 172 5.04 -10.26 -2.70
CA GLY A 172 5.88 -10.61 -3.85
C GLY A 172 6.15 -12.11 -3.93
N ASP A 173 5.84 -12.69 -5.08
CA ASP A 173 6.11 -14.08 -5.48
C ASP A 173 5.46 -15.19 -4.63
N VAL A 174 4.45 -14.86 -3.82
CA VAL A 174 3.64 -15.86 -3.13
C VAL A 174 2.54 -16.35 -4.09
N THR A 175 2.59 -17.63 -4.40
CA THR A 175 1.71 -18.29 -5.39
C THR A 175 1.05 -19.58 -4.89
N ASN A 176 1.42 -20.05 -3.71
CA ASN A 176 0.88 -21.24 -3.06
C ASN A 176 1.17 -21.25 -1.55
N VAL A 177 0.62 -22.21 -0.82
CA VAL A 177 0.80 -22.36 0.63
C VAL A 177 2.27 -22.53 1.02
N ALA A 178 3.07 -23.24 0.22
CA ALA A 178 4.49 -23.44 0.52
C ALA A 178 5.26 -22.11 0.49
N THR A 179 5.05 -21.27 -0.54
CA THR A 179 5.68 -19.94 -0.64
C THR A 179 5.11 -18.96 0.39
N TYR A 180 3.85 -19.11 0.81
CA TYR A 180 3.30 -18.36 1.95
C TYR A 180 4.05 -18.70 3.25
N SER A 181 4.16 -19.99 3.59
CA SER A 181 4.84 -20.45 4.80
C SER A 181 6.33 -20.06 4.81
N LEU A 182 6.96 -20.12 3.64
CA LEU A 182 8.35 -19.72 3.49
C LEU A 182 8.54 -18.23 3.77
N MET A 183 7.69 -17.36 3.21
CA MET A 183 7.76 -15.91 3.46
C MET A 183 7.60 -15.60 4.96
N ILE A 184 6.59 -16.16 5.62
CA ILE A 184 6.39 -15.98 7.08
C ILE A 184 7.65 -16.41 7.86
N ASN A 185 8.18 -17.60 7.57
CA ASN A 185 9.31 -18.16 8.30
C ASN A 185 10.61 -17.38 8.08
N GLU A 186 10.87 -16.90 6.86
CA GLU A 186 12.11 -16.18 6.54
C GLU A 186 12.09 -14.72 6.97
N THR A 187 10.90 -14.08 6.97
CA THR A 187 10.81 -12.64 7.20
C THR A 187 10.19 -12.25 8.53
N ASN A 188 9.52 -13.18 9.21
CA ASN A 188 8.72 -12.92 10.42
C ASN A 188 7.66 -11.82 10.24
N CYS A 189 7.19 -11.59 9.00
CA CYS A 189 6.11 -10.63 8.74
C CYS A 189 4.79 -11.11 9.35
N ASP A 190 3.91 -10.17 9.69
CA ASP A 190 2.68 -10.45 10.44
C ASP A 190 1.56 -11.01 9.55
N ALA A 191 1.61 -10.73 8.24
CA ALA A 191 0.68 -11.23 7.24
C ALA A 191 1.31 -11.23 5.85
N VAL A 192 0.62 -11.83 4.89
CA VAL A 192 1.05 -11.87 3.48
C VAL A 192 -0.04 -11.33 2.57
N MET A 193 0.29 -10.37 1.72
CA MET A 193 -0.59 -9.91 0.65
C MET A 193 -0.31 -10.71 -0.63
N ILE A 194 -1.34 -11.35 -1.15
CA ILE A 194 -1.28 -12.10 -2.39
C ILE A 194 -1.87 -11.26 -3.53
N GLY A 195 -1.08 -11.05 -4.57
CA GLY A 195 -1.52 -10.34 -5.78
C GLY A 195 -1.78 -11.31 -6.92
N ARG A 196 -0.87 -11.37 -7.89
CA ARG A 196 -0.98 -12.20 -9.10
C ARG A 196 -1.20 -13.69 -8.85
N GLY A 197 -0.75 -14.21 -7.70
CA GLY A 197 -0.96 -15.59 -7.30
C GLY A 197 -2.43 -15.98 -7.11
N ALA A 198 -3.32 -15.00 -6.90
CA ALA A 198 -4.76 -15.22 -6.78
C ALA A 198 -5.50 -15.24 -8.13
N LEU A 199 -4.85 -14.82 -9.23
CA LEU A 199 -5.48 -14.82 -10.56
C LEU A 199 -5.75 -16.24 -11.03
N GLY A 200 -7.02 -16.59 -11.21
CA GLY A 200 -7.46 -17.94 -11.54
C GLY A 200 -7.32 -18.96 -10.40
N ASN A 201 -6.90 -18.53 -9.22
CA ASN A 201 -6.72 -19.39 -8.03
C ASN A 201 -7.21 -18.69 -6.75
N PRO A 202 -8.51 -18.43 -6.59
CA PRO A 202 -9.03 -17.74 -5.39
C PRO A 202 -8.94 -18.59 -4.12
N TRP A 203 -8.72 -19.90 -4.24
CA TRP A 203 -8.56 -20.83 -3.11
C TRP A 203 -7.19 -20.72 -2.41
N ILE A 204 -6.31 -19.82 -2.88
CA ILE A 204 -5.02 -19.56 -2.24
C ILE A 204 -5.17 -18.87 -0.85
N PHE A 205 -6.33 -18.28 -0.57
CA PHE A 205 -6.66 -17.61 0.68
C PHE A 205 -7.18 -18.54 1.76
#